data_f65e490c67cb643ba294e80a7d09c6e9
#
_entry.id   f65e490c67cb643ba294e80a7d09c6e9
#
_cell.length_a   1.000
_cell.length_b   1.000
_cell.length_c   1.000
_cell.angle_alpha   90.00
_cell.angle_beta   90.00
_cell.angle_gamma   90.00
#
_symmetry.space_group_name_H-M   'P 1'
#
loop_
_entity.id
_entity.type
_entity.pdbx_description
1 polymer ?
#
loop_
_entity_poly.entity_id
_entity_poly.type
_entity_poly.pdbx_seq_one_letter_code
_entity_poly.pdbx_strand_id
1 'polypeptide(L)'
;RLSKEDGDISSSAKLESNSISNQKALILDFLKDKKDIEVVSVRVDDGYSGSNFERPAFQAMLEDIRHGIVDCVVVKDLSRFGREYIDSGKYIERLFPVLGVRFIAINDNYDSLKGKNQADEIIIPFKNLINDAYCRDISIKIRSNLEIKRKKGECVTPFVAFGYRKTKTDKHKLEIDPSAGGVVQDIFKMKLQGMSQDAIANRLNELGILSPFEYKISSGSRYETGFRQKEQALWSSVTVRRILENEVYIGNLVQGKRTTPNHKVKQTYVKPEDDWIRIEKNHEPLVSDRDFEIVQRLLGMDTRTSPDQKQVYLLSGIAVCADCGAPMTRKVSTVAGKKYAYYLCSANKETKRCSSHRIPEKDLEDAVLVMLKQHIQNILHLKRVQIGRASCRERV
;
A
#
# COMPACT_ATOMS: atom_id res chain seq x y z
N ARG A 1 -28.95 6.41 -1.32
CA ARG A 1 -27.54 6.04 -1.27
C ARG A 1 -26.68 6.89 -2.20
N LEU A 2 -25.51 7.33 -1.75
CA LEU A 2 -24.53 8.07 -2.55
C LEU A 2 -23.15 7.46 -2.38
N SER A 3 -22.31 7.46 -3.44
CA SER A 3 -20.93 7.01 -3.40
C SER A 3 -20.00 8.13 -2.91
N LYS A 4 -18.91 7.81 -2.19
CA LYS A 4 -17.88 8.76 -1.73
C LYS A 4 -17.20 9.58 -2.85
N GLU A 5 -17.41 9.20 -4.09
CA GLU A 5 -16.78 9.84 -5.26
C GLU A 5 -17.52 11.10 -5.74
N ASP A 6 -18.76 11.31 -5.30
CA ASP A 6 -19.50 12.53 -5.59
C ASP A 6 -19.03 13.64 -4.63
N GLY A 7 -18.10 14.45 -5.10
CA GLY A 7 -17.23 15.38 -4.35
C GLY A 7 -17.88 16.55 -3.58
N ASP A 8 -19.15 16.43 -3.17
CA ASP A 8 -19.89 17.49 -2.49
C ASP A 8 -19.68 17.56 -0.96
N ILE A 9 -18.83 16.67 -0.39
CA ILE A 9 -18.53 16.68 1.06
C ILE A 9 -17.27 17.53 1.33
N SER A 10 -17.24 18.78 0.89
CA SER A 10 -16.09 19.66 1.10
C SER A 10 -16.24 20.69 2.23
N SER A 11 -17.36 20.70 2.95
CA SER A 11 -17.53 21.58 4.11
C SER A 11 -17.99 20.79 5.33
N SER A 12 -17.27 20.92 6.42
CA SER A 12 -17.51 20.33 7.75
C SER A 12 -18.84 20.72 8.43
N ALA A 13 -19.78 21.30 7.72
CA ALA A 13 -21.05 21.77 8.22
C ALA A 13 -22.28 21.08 7.59
N LYS A 14 -22.13 20.16 6.59
CA LYS A 14 -23.26 19.47 5.97
C LYS A 14 -23.32 18.03 6.45
N LEU A 15 -24.36 17.69 7.21
CA LEU A 15 -24.68 16.34 7.69
C LEU A 15 -25.04 15.35 6.56
N GLU A 16 -25.48 15.85 5.39
CA GLU A 16 -25.85 15.04 4.23
C GLU A 16 -25.41 15.72 2.92
N SER A 17 -25.12 14.89 1.89
CA SER A 17 -24.80 15.41 0.55
C SER A 17 -26.04 16.00 -0.14
N ASN A 18 -25.84 17.04 -0.97
CA ASN A 18 -26.92 17.67 -1.76
C ASN A 18 -27.70 16.64 -2.60
N SER A 19 -27.05 15.60 -3.08
CA SER A 19 -27.69 14.56 -3.87
C SER A 19 -28.63 13.67 -3.04
N ILE A 20 -28.33 13.41 -1.77
CA ILE A 20 -29.24 12.67 -0.85
C ILE A 20 -30.45 13.53 -0.51
N SER A 21 -30.23 14.80 -0.21
CA SER A 21 -31.32 15.74 0.08
C SER A 21 -32.30 15.84 -1.11
N ASN A 22 -31.79 15.93 -2.34
CA ASN A 22 -32.59 15.93 -3.55
C ASN A 22 -33.35 14.60 -3.77
N GLN A 23 -32.74 13.45 -3.43
CA GLN A 23 -33.44 12.15 -3.49
C GLN A 23 -34.57 12.08 -2.48
N LYS A 24 -34.39 12.54 -1.24
CA LYS A 24 -35.43 12.61 -0.22
C LYS A 24 -36.57 13.52 -0.65
N ALA A 25 -36.26 14.73 -1.14
CA ALA A 25 -37.28 15.66 -1.61
C ALA A 25 -38.15 15.06 -2.72
N LEU A 26 -37.54 14.38 -3.71
CA LEU A 26 -38.26 13.71 -4.79
C LEU A 26 -39.17 12.58 -4.26
N ILE A 27 -38.70 11.76 -3.32
CA ILE A 27 -39.49 10.65 -2.76
C ILE A 27 -40.65 11.22 -1.92
N LEU A 28 -40.40 12.21 -1.08
CA LEU A 28 -41.46 12.82 -0.26
C LEU A 28 -42.50 13.54 -1.12
N ASP A 29 -42.09 14.20 -2.20
CA ASP A 29 -43.01 14.83 -3.14
C ASP A 29 -43.91 13.81 -3.84
N PHE A 30 -43.32 12.69 -4.31
CA PHE A 30 -44.09 11.58 -4.89
C PHE A 30 -45.11 10.98 -3.90
N LEU A 31 -44.76 10.93 -2.60
CA LEU A 31 -45.64 10.35 -1.57
C LEU A 31 -46.76 11.27 -1.13
N LYS A 32 -46.73 12.58 -1.40
CA LYS A 32 -47.82 13.52 -1.04
C LYS A 32 -49.15 13.10 -1.63
N ASP A 33 -49.14 12.54 -2.86
CA ASP A 33 -50.35 12.14 -3.58
C ASP A 33 -50.76 10.66 -3.29
N LYS A 34 -50.00 9.96 -2.43
CA LYS A 34 -50.21 8.55 -2.07
C LYS A 34 -50.80 8.43 -0.67
N LYS A 35 -52.14 8.46 -0.58
CA LYS A 35 -52.85 8.32 0.70
C LYS A 35 -52.78 6.92 1.32
N ASP A 36 -52.34 5.93 0.55
CA ASP A 36 -52.17 4.53 0.96
C ASP A 36 -50.80 4.21 1.55
N ILE A 37 -49.89 5.21 1.64
CA ILE A 37 -48.53 5.01 2.14
C ILE A 37 -48.21 6.01 3.26
N GLU A 38 -47.83 5.50 4.43
CA GLU A 38 -47.34 6.28 5.56
C GLU A 38 -45.82 6.11 5.67
N VAL A 39 -45.08 7.23 5.88
CA VAL A 39 -43.62 7.19 6.02
C VAL A 39 -43.24 6.87 7.46
N VAL A 40 -42.85 5.62 7.71
CA VAL A 40 -42.41 5.12 9.01
C VAL A 40 -40.95 5.51 9.32
N SER A 41 -40.08 5.36 8.34
CA SER A 41 -38.64 5.70 8.51
C SER A 41 -37.99 6.13 7.21
N VAL A 42 -36.92 6.93 7.33
CA VAL A 42 -36.07 7.34 6.21
C VAL A 42 -34.66 6.79 6.44
N ARG A 43 -34.21 5.86 5.61
CA ARG A 43 -32.92 5.18 5.72
C ARG A 43 -31.92 5.75 4.72
N VAL A 44 -30.74 6.13 5.19
CA VAL A 44 -29.69 6.76 4.37
C VAL A 44 -28.36 6.04 4.54
N ASP A 45 -27.77 5.60 3.42
CA ASP A 45 -26.42 5.09 3.36
C ASP A 45 -25.57 6.08 2.52
N ASP A 46 -24.98 7.08 3.16
CA ASP A 46 -24.09 8.04 2.52
C ASP A 46 -22.65 7.48 2.48
N GLY A 47 -21.96 7.63 1.36
CA GLY A 47 -20.61 7.14 1.16
C GLY A 47 -20.47 5.63 0.92
N TYR A 48 -21.55 4.88 0.77
CA TYR A 48 -21.52 3.44 0.50
C TYR A 48 -21.71 3.10 -0.98
N SER A 49 -20.95 2.10 -1.48
CA SER A 49 -21.11 1.58 -2.83
C SER A 49 -22.44 0.81 -2.99
N GLY A 50 -23.04 0.87 -4.18
CA GLY A 50 -24.22 0.04 -4.52
C GLY A 50 -23.89 -1.36 -4.99
N SER A 51 -22.64 -1.75 -4.97
CA SER A 51 -22.20 -3.07 -5.41
C SER A 51 -22.37 -4.17 -4.36
N ASN A 52 -22.80 -3.84 -3.13
CA ASN A 52 -23.15 -4.81 -2.09
C ASN A 52 -24.32 -4.29 -1.25
N PHE A 53 -24.93 -5.20 -0.49
CA PHE A 53 -26.04 -4.94 0.42
C PHE A 53 -25.63 -4.96 1.91
N GLU A 54 -24.34 -5.05 2.22
CA GLU A 54 -23.80 -4.96 3.59
C GLU A 54 -23.70 -3.49 4.07
N ARG A 55 -24.79 -2.73 3.89
CA ARG A 55 -24.88 -1.32 4.25
C ARG A 55 -25.71 -1.19 5.53
N PRO A 56 -25.26 -0.42 6.53
CA PRO A 56 -25.93 -0.38 7.83
C PRO A 56 -27.40 0.01 7.77
N ALA A 57 -27.75 1.08 7.02
CA ALA A 57 -29.14 1.52 6.91
C ALA A 57 -29.98 0.53 6.09
N PHE A 58 -29.40 -0.14 5.11
CA PHE A 58 -30.06 -1.20 4.37
C PHE A 58 -30.38 -2.43 5.25
N GLN A 59 -29.43 -2.87 6.07
CA GLN A 59 -29.63 -3.98 6.99
C GLN A 59 -30.68 -3.65 8.05
N ALA A 60 -30.65 -2.44 8.62
CA ALA A 60 -31.68 -1.98 9.54
C ALA A 60 -33.09 -1.95 8.88
N MET A 61 -33.19 -1.55 7.62
CA MET A 61 -34.44 -1.63 6.86
C MET A 61 -34.94 -3.09 6.72
N LEU A 62 -34.03 -4.03 6.45
CA LEU A 62 -34.41 -5.47 6.38
C LEU A 62 -34.88 -6.02 7.71
N GLU A 63 -34.34 -5.57 8.83
CA GLU A 63 -34.81 -5.93 10.16
C GLU A 63 -36.20 -5.36 10.43
N ASP A 64 -36.47 -4.10 10.10
CA ASP A 64 -37.79 -3.49 10.18
C ASP A 64 -38.85 -4.27 9.38
N ILE A 65 -38.47 -4.73 8.17
CA ILE A 65 -39.32 -5.57 7.31
C ILE A 65 -39.58 -6.93 7.98
N ARG A 66 -38.57 -7.59 8.54
CA ARG A 66 -38.71 -8.90 9.21
C ARG A 66 -39.61 -8.83 10.43
N HIS A 67 -39.61 -7.70 11.13
CA HIS A 67 -40.47 -7.46 12.28
C HIS A 67 -41.89 -6.97 11.89
N GLY A 68 -42.17 -6.83 10.58
CA GLY A 68 -43.48 -6.37 10.12
C GLY A 68 -43.78 -4.89 10.37
N ILE A 69 -42.73 -4.10 10.68
CA ILE A 69 -42.84 -2.64 10.90
C ILE A 69 -42.98 -1.89 9.57
N VAL A 70 -42.31 -2.42 8.52
CA VAL A 70 -42.27 -1.85 7.17
C VAL A 70 -42.81 -2.88 6.18
N ASP A 71 -43.84 -2.52 5.44
CA ASP A 71 -44.46 -3.30 4.36
C ASP A 71 -44.32 -2.64 2.99
N CYS A 72 -43.70 -1.47 2.88
CA CYS A 72 -43.44 -0.79 1.63
C CYS A 72 -42.04 -0.16 1.61
N VAL A 73 -41.25 -0.38 0.54
CA VAL A 73 -39.98 0.24 0.29
C VAL A 73 -40.03 1.12 -0.95
N VAL A 74 -39.73 2.41 -0.79
CA VAL A 74 -39.71 3.38 -1.88
C VAL A 74 -38.31 3.88 -2.13
N VAL A 75 -37.86 3.83 -3.39
CA VAL A 75 -36.56 4.32 -3.83
C VAL A 75 -36.69 5.24 -5.05
N LYS A 76 -35.71 6.13 -5.26
CA LYS A 76 -35.69 6.98 -6.44
C LYS A 76 -35.63 6.17 -7.73
N ASP A 77 -34.72 5.22 -7.81
CA ASP A 77 -34.49 4.33 -8.95
C ASP A 77 -33.82 3.02 -8.51
N LEU A 78 -33.83 2.01 -9.35
CA LEU A 78 -33.24 0.69 -9.09
C LEU A 78 -31.72 0.79 -8.80
N SER A 79 -31.01 1.73 -9.41
CA SER A 79 -29.59 1.90 -9.19
C SER A 79 -29.26 2.40 -7.76
N ARG A 80 -30.22 3.05 -7.09
CA ARG A 80 -30.12 3.49 -5.69
C ARG A 80 -30.40 2.35 -4.73
N PHE A 81 -31.26 1.43 -5.11
CA PHE A 81 -31.46 0.20 -4.35
C PHE A 81 -30.22 -0.70 -4.39
N GLY A 82 -29.75 -1.09 -5.59
CA GLY A 82 -28.53 -1.87 -5.79
C GLY A 82 -28.09 -1.87 -7.24
N ARG A 83 -26.79 -1.99 -7.47
CA ARG A 83 -26.20 -2.11 -8.81
C ARG A 83 -25.80 -3.54 -9.14
N GLU A 84 -25.81 -4.42 -8.14
CA GLU A 84 -25.54 -5.83 -8.31
C GLU A 84 -26.83 -6.53 -8.71
N TYR A 85 -26.83 -7.08 -9.93
CA TYR A 85 -28.03 -7.66 -10.58
C TYR A 85 -28.61 -8.86 -9.81
N ILE A 86 -27.73 -9.80 -9.36
CA ILE A 86 -28.16 -11.04 -8.71
C ILE A 86 -28.84 -10.77 -7.37
N ASP A 87 -28.19 -9.96 -6.53
CA ASP A 87 -28.71 -9.66 -5.21
C ASP A 87 -29.92 -8.72 -5.25
N SER A 88 -29.93 -7.72 -6.15
CA SER A 88 -31.12 -6.87 -6.35
C SER A 88 -32.32 -7.67 -6.76
N GLY A 89 -32.17 -8.61 -7.72
CA GLY A 89 -33.21 -9.52 -8.15
C GLY A 89 -33.69 -10.44 -7.02
N LYS A 90 -32.78 -10.98 -6.23
CA LYS A 90 -33.12 -11.81 -5.06
C LYS A 90 -34.03 -11.08 -4.07
N TYR A 91 -33.79 -9.80 -3.79
CA TYR A 91 -34.64 -9.02 -2.89
C TYR A 91 -35.99 -8.69 -3.55
N ILE A 92 -35.96 -8.12 -4.75
CA ILE A 92 -37.17 -7.60 -5.43
C ILE A 92 -38.10 -8.73 -5.91
N GLU A 93 -37.55 -9.83 -6.47
CA GLU A 93 -38.29 -10.88 -7.12
C GLU A 93 -38.63 -12.04 -6.17
N ARG A 94 -37.89 -12.24 -5.07
CA ARG A 94 -38.10 -13.36 -4.16
C ARG A 94 -38.43 -12.92 -2.75
N LEU A 95 -37.55 -12.16 -2.10
CA LEU A 95 -37.66 -11.89 -0.67
C LEU A 95 -38.87 -10.96 -0.37
N PHE A 96 -38.97 -9.83 -1.05
CA PHE A 96 -40.05 -8.88 -0.82
C PHE A 96 -41.44 -9.46 -1.12
N PRO A 97 -41.68 -10.18 -2.23
CA PRO A 97 -42.96 -10.86 -2.46
C PRO A 97 -43.30 -11.90 -1.39
N VAL A 98 -42.32 -12.68 -0.90
CA VAL A 98 -42.53 -13.67 0.16
C VAL A 98 -42.92 -13.02 1.49
N LEU A 99 -42.34 -11.86 1.80
CA LEU A 99 -42.62 -11.08 3.00
C LEU A 99 -43.83 -10.13 2.86
N GLY A 100 -44.49 -10.12 1.69
CA GLY A 100 -45.64 -9.24 1.42
C GLY A 100 -45.24 -7.74 1.31
N VAL A 101 -43.97 -7.44 1.02
CA VAL A 101 -43.45 -6.08 0.94
C VAL A 101 -43.63 -5.50 -0.46
N ARG A 102 -44.32 -4.35 -0.55
CA ARG A 102 -44.44 -3.54 -1.76
C ARG A 102 -43.08 -2.85 -2.06
N PHE A 103 -42.64 -2.87 -3.32
CA PHE A 103 -41.46 -2.17 -3.75
C PHE A 103 -41.76 -1.16 -4.86
N ILE A 104 -41.37 0.10 -4.70
CA ILE A 104 -41.59 1.19 -5.66
C ILE A 104 -40.26 1.84 -6.05
N ALA A 105 -39.99 1.91 -7.36
CA ALA A 105 -38.85 2.68 -7.92
C ALA A 105 -39.42 3.78 -8.84
N ILE A 106 -39.34 5.05 -8.35
CA ILE A 106 -40.08 6.17 -8.94
C ILE A 106 -39.66 6.45 -10.38
N ASN A 107 -38.39 6.69 -10.62
CA ASN A 107 -37.86 7.02 -11.95
C ASN A 107 -37.90 5.86 -12.93
N ASP A 108 -37.98 4.63 -12.43
CA ASP A 108 -38.09 3.45 -13.23
C ASP A 108 -39.59 3.10 -13.53
N ASN A 109 -40.50 3.90 -12.94
CA ASN A 109 -41.97 3.69 -13.05
C ASN A 109 -42.39 2.29 -12.63
N TYR A 110 -41.72 1.71 -11.67
CA TYR A 110 -41.94 0.35 -11.18
C TYR A 110 -42.68 0.36 -9.83
N ASP A 111 -43.74 -0.45 -9.73
CA ASP A 111 -44.53 -0.67 -8.51
C ASP A 111 -44.96 -2.13 -8.46
N SER A 112 -44.52 -2.90 -7.49
CA SER A 112 -44.76 -4.33 -7.38
C SER A 112 -46.24 -4.71 -7.20
N LEU A 113 -47.12 -3.77 -6.81
CA LEU A 113 -48.57 -3.97 -6.71
C LEU A 113 -49.32 -3.72 -8.02
N LYS A 114 -48.77 -2.89 -8.90
CA LYS A 114 -49.38 -2.62 -10.20
C LYS A 114 -49.14 -3.81 -11.11
N GLY A 115 -49.90 -4.85 -10.94
CA GLY A 115 -50.01 -6.10 -11.71
C GLY A 115 -48.84 -6.42 -12.63
N LYS A 116 -48.29 -7.60 -12.55
CA LYS A 116 -47.19 -8.11 -13.41
C LYS A 116 -47.65 -8.07 -14.89
N ASN A 117 -47.42 -6.93 -15.55
CA ASN A 117 -47.38 -6.95 -17.00
C ASN A 117 -46.17 -7.79 -17.40
N GLN A 118 -46.33 -8.74 -18.29
CA GLN A 118 -45.23 -9.58 -18.82
C GLN A 118 -44.00 -8.74 -19.26
N ALA A 119 -44.26 -7.49 -19.65
CA ALA A 119 -43.19 -6.55 -19.99
C ALA A 119 -42.31 -6.15 -18.76
N ASP A 120 -42.87 -5.99 -17.56
CA ASP A 120 -42.11 -5.56 -16.38
C ASP A 120 -41.23 -6.69 -15.86
N GLU A 121 -41.61 -7.95 -16.00
CA GLU A 121 -40.81 -9.12 -15.66
C GLU A 121 -39.50 -9.20 -16.48
N ILE A 122 -39.51 -8.69 -17.70
CA ILE A 122 -38.33 -8.65 -18.59
C ILE A 122 -37.52 -7.36 -18.40
N ILE A 123 -38.21 -6.23 -18.21
CA ILE A 123 -37.56 -4.89 -18.15
C ILE A 123 -36.64 -4.77 -16.96
N ILE A 124 -36.98 -5.28 -15.78
CA ILE A 124 -36.19 -5.14 -14.56
C ILE A 124 -34.87 -5.90 -14.62
N PRO A 125 -34.84 -7.21 -14.92
CA PRO A 125 -33.60 -7.94 -15.13
C PRO A 125 -32.74 -7.29 -16.21
N PHE A 126 -33.35 -6.76 -17.29
CA PHE A 126 -32.63 -6.10 -18.37
C PHE A 126 -32.00 -4.77 -17.93
N LYS A 127 -32.71 -3.91 -17.18
CA LYS A 127 -32.17 -2.67 -16.60
C LYS A 127 -31.03 -2.96 -15.62
N ASN A 128 -31.17 -3.97 -14.78
CA ASN A 128 -30.11 -4.37 -13.85
C ASN A 128 -28.86 -4.89 -14.59
N LEU A 129 -29.06 -5.66 -15.67
CA LEU A 129 -27.97 -6.14 -16.52
C LEU A 129 -27.22 -4.96 -17.19
N ILE A 130 -27.97 -3.99 -17.72
CA ILE A 130 -27.39 -2.78 -18.31
C ILE A 130 -26.59 -2.01 -17.26
N ASN A 131 -27.09 -1.84 -16.05
CA ASN A 131 -26.40 -1.16 -14.97
C ASN A 131 -25.09 -1.87 -14.58
N ASP A 132 -25.07 -3.20 -14.52
CA ASP A 132 -23.84 -3.98 -14.27
C ASP A 132 -22.84 -3.85 -15.44
N ALA A 133 -23.31 -3.94 -16.68
CA ALA A 133 -22.50 -3.74 -17.87
C ALA A 133 -21.87 -2.34 -17.90
N TYR A 134 -22.63 -1.30 -17.52
CA TYR A 134 -22.12 0.07 -17.41
C TYR A 134 -21.04 0.21 -16.33
N CYS A 135 -21.23 -0.39 -15.15
CA CYS A 135 -20.21 -0.41 -14.09
C CYS A 135 -18.94 -1.13 -14.55
N ARG A 136 -19.07 -2.22 -15.31
CA ARG A 136 -17.93 -2.95 -15.89
C ARG A 136 -17.17 -2.06 -16.90
N ASP A 137 -17.88 -1.43 -17.82
CA ASP A 137 -17.30 -0.56 -18.85
C ASP A 137 -16.53 0.62 -18.22
N ILE A 138 -17.14 1.31 -17.25
CA ILE A 138 -16.47 2.37 -16.50
C ILE A 138 -15.20 1.82 -15.82
N SER A 139 -15.27 0.67 -15.16
CA SER A 139 -14.11 0.08 -14.49
C SER A 139 -12.96 -0.21 -15.47
N ILE A 140 -13.28 -0.73 -16.66
CA ILE A 140 -12.28 -0.97 -17.72
C ILE A 140 -11.67 0.35 -18.18
N LYS A 141 -12.48 1.36 -18.46
CA LYS A 141 -12.02 2.69 -18.90
C LYS A 141 -11.13 3.37 -17.88
N ILE A 142 -11.50 3.32 -16.60
CA ILE A 142 -10.67 3.88 -15.50
C ILE A 142 -9.34 3.15 -15.40
N ARG A 143 -9.33 1.81 -15.44
CA ARG A 143 -8.08 1.01 -15.38
C ARG A 143 -7.17 1.31 -16.56
N SER A 144 -7.72 1.36 -17.77
CA SER A 144 -6.97 1.69 -18.98
C SER A 144 -6.38 3.10 -18.91
N ASN A 145 -7.17 4.09 -18.48
CA ASN A 145 -6.68 5.47 -18.32
C ASN A 145 -5.56 5.56 -17.27
N LEU A 146 -5.73 4.90 -16.11
CA LEU A 146 -4.70 4.86 -15.07
C LEU A 146 -3.42 4.15 -15.57
N GLU A 147 -3.54 3.12 -16.39
CA GLU A 147 -2.40 2.43 -16.98
C GLU A 147 -1.64 3.32 -17.96
N ILE A 148 -2.36 4.03 -18.85
CA ILE A 148 -1.77 5.01 -19.78
C ILE A 148 -1.03 6.10 -19.00
N LYS A 149 -1.62 6.65 -17.94
CA LYS A 149 -0.99 7.65 -17.10
C LYS A 149 0.29 7.13 -16.44
N ARG A 150 0.25 5.91 -15.89
CA ARG A 150 1.44 5.28 -15.30
C ARG A 150 2.56 5.08 -16.33
N LYS A 151 2.24 4.62 -17.55
CA LYS A 151 3.20 4.46 -18.64
C LYS A 151 3.80 5.80 -19.10
N LYS A 152 3.08 6.91 -18.94
CA LYS A 152 3.59 8.27 -19.17
C LYS A 152 4.46 8.81 -18.03
N GLY A 153 4.64 8.07 -16.96
CA GLY A 153 5.40 8.51 -15.79
C GLY A 153 4.62 9.44 -14.85
N GLU A 154 3.29 9.53 -14.99
CA GLU A 154 2.45 10.28 -14.07
C GLU A 154 2.26 9.53 -12.75
N CYS A 155 2.50 10.18 -11.62
CA CYS A 155 2.20 9.62 -10.30
C CYS A 155 0.70 9.66 -10.04
N VAL A 156 0.03 8.50 -10.17
CA VAL A 156 -1.43 8.39 -9.98
C VAL A 156 -1.84 7.97 -8.57
N THR A 157 -0.87 7.73 -7.66
CA THR A 157 -1.17 7.36 -6.28
C THR A 157 -1.70 8.56 -5.50
N PRO A 158 -2.73 8.40 -4.65
CA PRO A 158 -3.23 9.50 -3.82
C PRO A 158 -2.19 9.96 -2.80
N PHE A 159 -1.41 9.03 -2.25
CA PHE A 159 -0.35 9.28 -1.28
C PHE A 159 1.00 8.90 -1.86
N VAL A 160 1.99 9.76 -1.67
CA VAL A 160 3.37 9.56 -2.12
C VAL A 160 4.23 8.98 -1.01
N ALA A 161 5.41 8.47 -1.38
CA ALA A 161 6.38 7.97 -0.42
C ALA A 161 6.86 9.10 0.51
N PHE A 162 7.19 8.77 1.75
CA PHE A 162 7.76 9.71 2.71
C PHE A 162 9.08 10.28 2.14
N GLY A 163 9.32 11.57 2.32
CA GLY A 163 10.45 12.26 1.69
C GLY A 163 10.13 12.95 0.37
N TYR A 164 8.96 12.65 -0.22
CA TYR A 164 8.45 13.32 -1.41
C TYR A 164 7.06 13.90 -1.18
N ARG A 165 6.73 14.92 -1.96
CA ARG A 165 5.39 15.50 -2.06
C ARG A 165 5.00 15.71 -3.53
N LYS A 166 3.72 15.91 -3.79
CA LYS A 166 3.24 16.30 -5.12
C LYS A 166 3.52 17.77 -5.35
N THR A 167 3.95 18.11 -6.56
CA THR A 167 4.18 19.50 -6.96
C THR A 167 2.86 20.29 -6.91
N LYS A 168 2.89 21.52 -6.48
CA LYS A 168 1.70 22.38 -6.42
C LYS A 168 1.10 22.68 -7.80
N THR A 169 1.93 22.73 -8.84
CA THR A 169 1.54 23.01 -10.22
C THR A 169 1.02 21.78 -10.95
N ASP A 170 1.51 20.58 -10.60
CA ASP A 170 1.14 19.32 -11.26
C ASP A 170 1.02 18.19 -10.23
N LYS A 171 -0.21 17.76 -9.97
CA LYS A 171 -0.52 16.67 -9.01
C LYS A 171 0.06 15.30 -9.42
N HIS A 172 0.62 15.18 -10.61
CA HIS A 172 1.18 13.93 -11.14
C HIS A 172 2.70 13.88 -11.07
N LYS A 173 3.37 14.98 -10.67
CA LYS A 173 4.82 15.05 -10.51
C LYS A 173 5.22 15.04 -9.04
N LEU A 174 6.37 14.40 -8.77
CA LEU A 174 6.98 14.33 -7.46
C LEU A 174 8.07 15.39 -7.33
N GLU A 175 8.13 16.03 -6.16
CA GLU A 175 9.25 16.88 -5.74
C GLU A 175 9.70 16.47 -4.34
N ILE A 176 10.95 16.75 -4.02
CA ILE A 176 11.51 16.47 -2.70
C ILE A 176 10.79 17.31 -1.65
N ASP A 177 10.37 16.67 -0.57
CA ASP A 177 9.86 17.37 0.61
C ASP A 177 11.04 17.89 1.45
N PRO A 178 11.19 19.21 1.65
CA PRO A 178 12.34 19.77 2.37
C PRO A 178 12.48 19.25 3.79
N SER A 179 11.38 18.95 4.46
CA SER A 179 11.38 18.49 5.85
C SER A 179 11.60 16.99 5.96
N ALA A 180 10.95 16.19 5.11
CA ALA A 180 11.00 14.73 5.19
C ALA A 180 12.14 14.11 4.36
N GLY A 181 12.64 14.82 3.33
CA GLY A 181 13.71 14.31 2.46
C GLY A 181 15.02 14.09 3.19
N GLY A 182 15.41 15.03 4.07
CA GLY A 182 16.61 14.89 4.89
C GLY A 182 16.57 13.67 5.81
N VAL A 183 15.43 13.37 6.39
CA VAL A 183 15.24 12.17 7.25
C VAL A 183 15.48 10.88 6.45
N VAL A 184 15.01 10.81 5.21
CA VAL A 184 15.27 9.64 4.34
C VAL A 184 16.76 9.50 4.05
N GLN A 185 17.45 10.59 3.72
CA GLN A 185 18.89 10.56 3.49
C GLN A 185 19.67 10.09 4.74
N ASP A 186 19.25 10.52 5.92
CA ASP A 186 19.86 10.10 7.17
C ASP A 186 19.62 8.61 7.47
N ILE A 187 18.43 8.08 7.15
CA ILE A 187 18.13 6.64 7.24
C ILE A 187 19.11 5.82 6.37
N PHE A 188 19.33 6.24 5.13
CA PHE A 188 20.28 5.58 4.24
C PHE A 188 21.72 5.70 4.75
N LYS A 189 22.16 6.90 5.23
CA LYS A 189 23.49 7.10 5.84
C LYS A 189 23.70 6.20 7.06
N MET A 190 22.74 6.14 7.99
CA MET A 190 22.81 5.27 9.16
C MET A 190 22.92 3.79 8.76
N LYS A 191 22.19 3.35 7.70
CA LYS A 191 22.31 2.00 7.20
C LYS A 191 23.68 1.72 6.59
N LEU A 192 24.25 2.63 5.82
CA LEU A 192 25.60 2.54 5.25
C LEU A 192 26.67 2.51 6.34
N GLN A 193 26.43 3.13 7.51
CA GLN A 193 27.28 3.05 8.69
C GLN A 193 27.15 1.73 9.46
N GLY A 194 26.32 0.79 8.98
CA GLY A 194 26.15 -0.54 9.56
C GLY A 194 25.07 -0.66 10.63
N MET A 195 24.23 0.36 10.84
CA MET A 195 23.14 0.28 11.82
C MET A 195 22.08 -0.72 11.38
N SER A 196 21.52 -1.47 12.34
CA SER A 196 20.35 -2.32 12.09
C SER A 196 19.09 -1.49 11.90
N GLN A 197 18.07 -2.05 11.25
CA GLN A 197 16.79 -1.36 11.05
C GLN A 197 16.12 -0.97 12.38
N ASP A 198 16.24 -1.84 13.40
CA ASP A 198 15.73 -1.56 14.75
C ASP A 198 16.49 -0.43 15.43
N ALA A 199 17.83 -0.40 15.30
CA ALA A 199 18.64 0.69 15.84
C ALA A 199 18.31 2.03 15.18
N ILE A 200 18.11 2.05 13.87
CA ILE A 200 17.69 3.25 13.13
C ILE A 200 16.29 3.71 13.61
N ALA A 201 15.33 2.80 13.71
CA ALA A 201 13.99 3.13 14.18
C ALA A 201 14.00 3.72 15.60
N ASN A 202 14.73 3.09 16.52
CA ASN A 202 14.89 3.58 17.90
C ASN A 202 15.54 4.97 17.92
N ARG A 203 16.58 5.19 17.12
CA ARG A 203 17.26 6.48 17.03
C ARG A 203 16.34 7.59 16.53
N LEU A 204 15.51 7.31 15.52
CA LEU A 204 14.52 8.27 15.02
C LEU A 204 13.45 8.60 16.06
N ASN A 205 13.00 7.59 16.84
CA ASN A 205 12.06 7.78 17.95
C ASN A 205 12.68 8.59 19.11
N GLU A 206 13.94 8.33 19.47
CA GLU A 206 14.69 9.11 20.49
C GLU A 206 14.83 10.58 20.09
N LEU A 207 15.03 10.86 18.81
CA LEU A 207 15.12 12.21 18.26
C LEU A 207 13.76 12.90 18.12
N GLY A 208 12.64 12.21 18.43
CA GLY A 208 11.30 12.76 18.32
C GLY A 208 10.85 13.00 16.86
N ILE A 209 11.51 12.36 15.88
CA ILE A 209 11.16 12.51 14.47
C ILE A 209 9.85 11.78 14.19
N LEU A 210 8.87 12.49 13.62
CA LEU A 210 7.57 11.94 13.31
C LEU A 210 7.69 10.77 12.30
N SER A 211 6.98 9.67 12.58
CA SER A 211 6.89 8.55 11.64
C SER A 211 6.15 9.00 10.36
N PRO A 212 6.30 8.29 9.23
CA PRO A 212 5.63 8.64 7.98
C PRO A 212 4.11 8.78 8.09
N PHE A 213 3.50 8.04 9.01
CA PHE A 213 2.07 8.13 9.31
C PHE A 213 1.72 9.44 10.03
N GLU A 214 2.39 9.73 11.15
CA GLU A 214 2.16 10.94 11.94
C GLU A 214 2.52 12.21 11.17
N TYR A 215 3.58 12.15 10.34
CA TYR A 215 3.95 13.25 9.45
C TYR A 215 2.84 13.58 8.44
N LYS A 216 2.19 12.55 7.87
CA LYS A 216 1.04 12.77 6.96
C LYS A 216 -0.15 13.42 7.67
N ILE A 217 -0.44 13.01 8.89
CA ILE A 217 -1.52 13.61 9.68
C ILE A 217 -1.19 15.07 10.02
N SER A 218 0.04 15.35 10.49
CA SER A 218 0.47 16.70 10.84
C SER A 218 0.47 17.65 9.64
N SER A 219 0.69 17.12 8.42
CA SER A 219 0.60 17.89 7.17
C SER A 219 -0.83 18.09 6.66
N GLY A 220 -1.86 17.75 7.43
CA GLY A 220 -3.26 17.93 7.06
C GLY A 220 -3.81 16.88 6.08
N SER A 221 -3.13 15.76 5.90
CA SER A 221 -3.62 14.68 5.06
C SER A 221 -4.81 13.97 5.70
N ARG A 222 -5.89 13.72 4.93
CA ARG A 222 -7.05 12.91 5.34
C ARG A 222 -6.76 11.41 5.30
N TYR A 223 -5.53 11.01 5.61
CA TYR A 223 -5.14 9.60 5.61
C TYR A 223 -5.64 8.91 6.87
N GLU A 224 -6.67 8.09 6.73
CA GLU A 224 -7.20 7.24 7.80
C GLU A 224 -6.79 5.80 7.56
N THR A 225 -6.36 5.09 8.61
CA THR A 225 -6.13 3.65 8.58
C THR A 225 -6.94 2.98 9.67
N GLY A 226 -7.60 1.86 9.34
CA GLY A 226 -8.32 1.03 10.30
C GLY A 226 -7.41 0.30 11.31
N PHE A 227 -6.08 0.46 11.21
CA PHE A 227 -5.08 -0.23 12.04
C PHE A 227 -4.45 0.64 13.13
N ARG A 228 -4.96 1.83 13.39
CA ARG A 228 -4.44 2.68 14.46
C ARG A 228 -4.81 2.10 15.82
N GLN A 229 -3.87 1.38 16.43
CA GLN A 229 -4.04 0.78 17.77
C GLN A 229 -3.39 1.60 18.90
N LYS A 230 -2.62 2.65 18.59
CA LYS A 230 -1.88 3.50 19.53
C LYS A 230 -2.21 4.96 19.30
N GLU A 231 -2.12 5.76 20.34
CA GLU A 231 -2.30 7.22 20.27
C GLU A 231 -1.30 7.88 19.30
N GLN A 232 -0.06 7.38 19.28
CA GLN A 232 0.99 7.85 18.37
C GLN A 232 1.68 6.67 17.68
N ALA A 233 1.83 6.75 16.37
CA ALA A 233 2.54 5.76 15.57
C ALA A 233 4.05 6.07 15.56
N LEU A 234 4.85 5.19 16.19
CA LEU A 234 6.31 5.28 16.23
C LEU A 234 6.95 4.65 14.98
N TRP A 235 8.23 4.99 14.76
CA TRP A 235 9.06 4.29 13.79
C TRP A 235 9.24 2.82 14.20
N SER A 236 9.24 1.94 13.22
CA SER A 236 9.50 0.50 13.40
C SER A 236 10.52 0.03 12.36
N SER A 237 11.20 -1.08 12.66
CA SER A 237 12.13 -1.73 11.72
C SER A 237 11.50 -2.04 10.37
N VAL A 238 10.22 -2.42 10.37
CA VAL A 238 9.45 -2.67 9.14
C VAL A 238 9.28 -1.40 8.31
N THR A 239 9.01 -0.25 8.95
CA THR A 239 8.88 1.03 8.25
C THR A 239 10.22 1.47 7.66
N VAL A 240 11.29 1.35 8.43
CA VAL A 240 12.67 1.64 7.96
C VAL A 240 13.04 0.72 6.79
N ARG A 241 12.78 -0.58 6.89
CA ARG A 241 13.05 -1.54 5.83
C ARG A 241 12.31 -1.19 4.53
N ARG A 242 11.01 -0.85 4.62
CA ARG A 242 10.21 -0.43 3.44
C ARG A 242 10.76 0.82 2.77
N ILE A 243 11.35 1.74 3.54
CA ILE A 243 12.03 2.92 2.98
C ILE A 243 13.30 2.47 2.26
N LEU A 244 14.15 1.68 2.90
CA LEU A 244 15.42 1.22 2.33
C LEU A 244 15.27 0.37 1.06
N GLU A 245 14.16 -0.36 0.90
CA GLU A 245 13.87 -1.21 -0.28
C GLU A 245 13.16 -0.47 -1.41
N ASN A 246 12.76 0.79 -1.24
CA ASN A 246 11.91 1.48 -2.19
C ASN A 246 12.72 2.24 -3.25
N GLU A 247 12.65 1.79 -4.49
CA GLU A 247 13.33 2.39 -5.65
C GLU A 247 12.92 3.85 -5.94
N VAL A 248 11.85 4.34 -5.34
CA VAL A 248 11.44 5.75 -5.50
C VAL A 248 12.55 6.72 -5.07
N TYR A 249 13.41 6.32 -4.12
CA TYR A 249 14.47 7.17 -3.59
C TYR A 249 15.67 7.35 -4.54
N ILE A 250 15.79 6.51 -5.57
CA ILE A 250 16.75 6.67 -6.67
C ILE A 250 16.12 7.31 -7.93
N GLY A 251 14.91 7.88 -7.78
CA GLY A 251 14.21 8.54 -8.86
C GLY A 251 13.33 7.63 -9.71
N ASN A 252 13.19 6.34 -9.39
CA ASN A 252 12.38 5.40 -10.15
C ASN A 252 10.93 5.39 -9.64
N LEU A 253 9.98 5.60 -10.55
CA LEU A 253 8.57 5.55 -10.23
C LEU A 253 8.00 4.17 -10.58
N VAL A 254 7.75 3.33 -9.55
CA VAL A 254 7.21 1.97 -9.70
C VAL A 254 5.76 1.94 -9.25
N GLN A 255 4.85 1.68 -10.18
CA GLN A 255 3.41 1.70 -9.96
C GLN A 255 2.72 0.44 -10.51
N GLY A 256 1.42 0.27 -10.22
CA GLY A 256 0.65 -0.86 -10.74
C GLY A 256 0.94 -2.20 -10.06
N LYS A 257 1.56 -2.19 -8.88
CA LYS A 257 1.95 -3.38 -8.12
C LYS A 257 0.77 -4.25 -7.68
N ARG A 258 -0.44 -3.66 -7.56
CA ARG A 258 -1.64 -4.35 -7.10
C ARG A 258 -2.80 -4.13 -8.05
N THR A 259 -3.71 -5.10 -8.11
CA THR A 259 -4.97 -5.02 -8.87
C THR A 259 -6.07 -5.78 -8.17
N THR A 260 -7.32 -5.64 -8.65
CA THR A 260 -8.47 -6.44 -8.22
C THR A 260 -8.91 -7.34 -9.37
N PRO A 261 -9.48 -8.54 -9.13
CA PRO A 261 -9.94 -9.44 -10.18
C PRO A 261 -10.94 -8.77 -11.13
N ASN A 262 -11.93 -8.08 -10.57
CA ASN A 262 -12.96 -7.37 -11.30
C ASN A 262 -13.51 -6.18 -10.48
N HIS A 263 -14.53 -5.49 -11.01
CA HIS A 263 -15.13 -4.32 -10.35
C HIS A 263 -15.97 -4.67 -9.11
N LYS A 264 -16.39 -5.93 -8.93
CA LYS A 264 -17.20 -6.40 -7.80
C LYS A 264 -16.37 -6.82 -6.60
N VAL A 265 -15.16 -7.35 -6.85
CA VAL A 265 -14.26 -7.85 -5.80
C VAL A 265 -13.34 -6.75 -5.29
N LYS A 266 -13.45 -6.44 -3.99
CA LYS A 266 -12.61 -5.42 -3.33
C LYS A 266 -11.22 -5.95 -2.93
N GLN A 267 -11.07 -7.27 -2.81
CA GLN A 267 -9.81 -7.88 -2.44
C GLN A 267 -8.75 -7.63 -3.52
N THR A 268 -7.63 -7.04 -3.10
CA THR A 268 -6.49 -6.77 -3.98
C THR A 268 -5.48 -7.90 -3.90
N TYR A 269 -4.83 -8.22 -5.01
CA TYR A 269 -3.68 -9.10 -5.06
C TYR A 269 -2.47 -8.39 -5.67
N VAL A 270 -1.28 -8.83 -5.31
CA VAL A 270 -0.02 -8.32 -5.84
C VAL A 270 0.21 -8.95 -7.21
N LYS A 271 0.53 -8.14 -8.21
CA LYS A 271 0.94 -8.61 -9.53
C LYS A 271 2.37 -9.13 -9.51
N PRO A 272 2.75 -10.04 -10.44
CA PRO A 272 4.15 -10.36 -10.71
C PRO A 272 4.96 -9.08 -10.97
N GLU A 273 6.25 -9.09 -10.63
CA GLU A 273 7.10 -7.91 -10.78
C GLU A 273 7.26 -7.45 -12.24
N ASP A 274 7.22 -8.39 -13.17
CA ASP A 274 7.28 -8.15 -14.62
C ASP A 274 6.07 -7.32 -15.13
N ASP A 275 4.95 -7.38 -14.43
CA ASP A 275 3.73 -6.61 -14.74
C ASP A 275 3.72 -5.23 -14.09
N TRP A 276 4.74 -4.87 -13.31
CA TRP A 276 4.81 -3.55 -12.70
C TRP A 276 5.27 -2.52 -13.73
N ILE A 277 4.69 -1.33 -13.67
CA ILE A 277 5.10 -0.23 -14.53
C ILE A 277 6.21 0.52 -13.81
N ARG A 278 7.44 0.40 -14.33
CA ARG A 278 8.64 1.06 -13.81
C ARG A 278 9.09 2.13 -14.81
N ILE A 279 9.20 3.37 -14.34
CA ILE A 279 9.74 4.50 -15.10
C ILE A 279 11.00 4.96 -14.37
N GLU A 280 12.14 4.77 -15.00
CA GLU A 280 13.44 5.15 -14.45
C GLU A 280 13.65 6.67 -14.54
N LYS A 281 14.34 7.22 -13.54
CA LYS A 281 14.74 8.66 -13.46
C LYS A 281 13.57 9.62 -13.72
N ASN A 282 12.40 9.26 -13.20
CA ASN A 282 11.17 10.04 -13.37
C ASN A 282 11.18 11.35 -12.57
N HIS A 283 11.90 11.39 -11.46
CA HIS A 283 11.96 12.54 -10.54
C HIS A 283 13.36 12.64 -9.89
N GLU A 284 13.61 13.74 -9.20
CA GLU A 284 14.89 13.98 -8.52
C GLU A 284 15.14 12.92 -7.44
N PRO A 285 16.32 12.23 -7.45
CA PRO A 285 16.64 11.21 -6.47
C PRO A 285 17.07 11.82 -5.15
N LEU A 286 16.70 11.18 -4.03
CA LEU A 286 17.19 11.50 -2.68
C LEU A 286 18.50 10.78 -2.34
N VAL A 287 18.77 9.66 -3.01
CA VAL A 287 19.92 8.78 -2.76
C VAL A 287 20.54 8.39 -4.10
N SER A 288 21.87 8.24 -4.13
CA SER A 288 22.57 7.78 -5.32
C SER A 288 22.27 6.30 -5.62
N ASP A 289 22.29 5.91 -6.90
CA ASP A 289 22.13 4.52 -7.33
C ASP A 289 23.13 3.60 -6.60
N ARG A 290 24.38 4.06 -6.47
CA ARG A 290 25.46 3.32 -5.79
C ARG A 290 25.15 3.06 -4.31
N ASP A 291 24.70 4.06 -3.57
CA ASP A 291 24.38 3.92 -2.14
C ASP A 291 23.18 3.00 -1.95
N PHE A 292 22.20 3.12 -2.82
CA PHE A 292 21.03 2.22 -2.84
C PHE A 292 21.45 0.77 -3.07
N GLU A 293 22.26 0.49 -4.08
CA GLU A 293 22.78 -0.86 -4.35
C GLU A 293 23.54 -1.45 -3.16
N ILE A 294 24.42 -0.64 -2.51
CA ILE A 294 25.13 -1.08 -1.31
C ILE A 294 24.14 -1.44 -0.22
N VAL A 295 23.12 -0.61 0.00
CA VAL A 295 22.07 -0.87 1.00
C VAL A 295 21.29 -2.13 0.68
N GLN A 296 20.93 -2.40 -0.61
CA GLN A 296 20.27 -3.65 -0.98
C GLN A 296 21.13 -4.88 -0.67
N ARG A 297 22.43 -4.83 -0.94
CA ARG A 297 23.37 -5.89 -0.55
C ARG A 297 23.40 -6.10 0.97
N LEU A 298 23.46 -5.00 1.74
CA LEU A 298 23.44 -5.05 3.21
C LEU A 298 22.10 -5.60 3.77
N LEU A 299 20.98 -5.37 3.10
CA LEU A 299 19.68 -5.93 3.47
C LEU A 299 19.57 -7.42 3.18
N GLY A 300 20.24 -7.89 2.14
CA GLY A 300 20.33 -9.32 1.78
C GLY A 300 21.26 -10.15 2.67
N MET A 301 22.16 -9.49 3.42
CA MET A 301 23.07 -10.18 4.33
C MET A 301 22.36 -10.60 5.62
N ASP A 302 22.61 -11.82 6.08
CA ASP A 302 22.10 -12.29 7.38
C ASP A 302 22.90 -11.69 8.52
N THR A 303 22.48 -10.52 8.96
CA THR A 303 23.08 -9.78 10.08
C THR A 303 22.30 -9.95 11.39
N ARG A 304 21.47 -11.02 11.51
CA ARG A 304 20.72 -11.29 12.74
C ARG A 304 21.66 -11.47 13.91
N THR A 305 21.46 -10.66 14.94
CA THR A 305 22.19 -10.76 16.21
C THR A 305 21.40 -11.61 17.20
N SER A 306 22.09 -12.26 18.14
CA SER A 306 21.43 -12.93 19.26
C SER A 306 20.59 -11.91 20.06
N PRO A 307 19.45 -12.29 20.65
CA PRO A 307 18.56 -11.39 21.41
C PRO A 307 19.26 -10.52 22.45
N ASP A 308 20.36 -11.04 23.03
CA ASP A 308 21.15 -10.35 24.07
C ASP A 308 22.30 -9.51 23.52
N GLN A 309 22.54 -9.49 22.20
CA GLN A 309 23.64 -8.75 21.59
C GLN A 309 23.13 -7.73 20.59
N LYS A 310 23.27 -6.45 20.93
CA LYS A 310 22.86 -5.33 20.06
C LYS A 310 23.88 -4.95 18.99
N GLN A 311 25.05 -5.60 18.96
CA GLN A 311 26.17 -5.24 18.10
C GLN A 311 26.29 -6.19 16.90
N VAL A 312 26.35 -5.63 15.69
CA VAL A 312 26.72 -6.35 14.47
C VAL A 312 28.26 -6.34 14.38
N TYR A 313 28.89 -7.51 14.26
CA TYR A 313 30.32 -7.65 14.12
C TYR A 313 30.78 -7.43 12.67
N LEU A 314 32.04 -7.01 12.48
CA LEU A 314 32.60 -6.50 11.23
C LEU A 314 32.38 -7.43 10.03
N LEU A 315 32.50 -8.73 10.22
CA LEU A 315 32.39 -9.74 9.15
C LEU A 315 31.08 -10.54 9.19
N SER A 316 30.12 -10.13 10.04
CA SER A 316 28.81 -10.79 10.11
C SER A 316 28.04 -10.65 8.79
N GLY A 317 27.60 -11.79 8.23
CA GLY A 317 26.88 -11.83 6.96
C GLY A 317 27.76 -11.69 5.71
N ILE A 318 29.07 -11.40 5.88
CA ILE A 318 30.02 -11.25 4.76
C ILE A 318 30.84 -12.53 4.57
N ALA A 319 31.27 -13.14 5.69
CA ALA A 319 32.11 -14.33 5.64
C ALA A 319 31.27 -15.55 5.18
N VAL A 320 31.75 -16.24 4.13
CA VAL A 320 31.14 -17.45 3.59
C VAL A 320 32.14 -18.61 3.62
N CYS A 321 31.64 -19.83 3.75
CA CYS A 321 32.46 -21.02 3.68
C CYS A 321 32.91 -21.25 2.23
N ALA A 322 34.20 -21.42 2.01
CA ALA A 322 34.77 -21.62 0.67
C ALA A 322 34.29 -22.93 0.01
N ASP A 323 34.00 -23.98 0.79
CA ASP A 323 33.62 -25.29 0.27
C ASP A 323 32.15 -25.38 -0.13
N CYS A 324 31.27 -24.83 0.70
CA CYS A 324 29.80 -24.98 0.50
C CYS A 324 29.07 -23.69 0.21
N GLY A 325 29.73 -22.54 0.22
CA GLY A 325 29.12 -21.23 -0.01
C GLY A 325 28.17 -20.75 1.12
N ALA A 326 27.95 -21.58 2.14
CA ALA A 326 27.04 -21.21 3.24
C ALA A 326 27.64 -20.07 4.10
N PRO A 327 26.81 -19.17 4.68
CA PRO A 327 27.29 -18.12 5.54
C PRO A 327 27.98 -18.69 6.78
N MET A 328 29.03 -18.01 7.24
CA MET A 328 29.71 -18.34 8.49
C MET A 328 29.11 -17.56 9.66
N THR A 329 28.82 -18.28 10.74
CA THR A 329 28.26 -17.69 11.96
C THR A 329 29.32 -17.49 13.02
N ARG A 330 29.36 -16.29 13.63
CA ARG A 330 30.23 -15.99 14.76
C ARG A 330 29.78 -16.71 16.03
N LYS A 331 30.68 -17.32 16.74
CA LYS A 331 30.44 -17.96 18.04
C LYS A 331 31.51 -17.53 19.03
N VAL A 332 31.14 -17.36 20.28
CA VAL A 332 32.05 -17.11 21.38
C VAL A 332 32.06 -18.29 22.32
N SER A 333 33.22 -18.81 22.66
CA SER A 333 33.40 -19.80 23.72
C SER A 333 34.25 -19.23 24.83
N THR A 334 33.89 -19.55 26.06
CA THR A 334 34.69 -19.16 27.24
C THR A 334 35.43 -20.38 27.76
N VAL A 335 36.74 -20.32 27.79
CA VAL A 335 37.60 -21.38 28.31
C VAL A 335 38.50 -20.75 29.37
N ALA A 336 38.53 -21.29 30.58
CA ALA A 336 39.30 -20.78 31.70
C ALA A 336 39.15 -19.25 31.93
N GLY A 337 37.93 -18.69 31.82
CA GLY A 337 37.63 -17.27 31.99
C GLY A 337 37.99 -16.39 30.80
N LYS A 338 38.65 -16.91 29.76
CA LYS A 338 38.98 -16.16 28.53
C LYS A 338 37.95 -16.40 27.44
N LYS A 339 37.52 -15.32 26.79
CA LYS A 339 36.57 -15.38 25.68
C LYS A 339 37.30 -15.55 24.34
N TYR A 340 36.94 -16.56 23.55
CA TYR A 340 37.46 -16.84 22.22
C TYR A 340 36.33 -16.70 21.21
N ALA A 341 36.47 -15.76 20.29
CA ALA A 341 35.54 -15.57 19.20
C ALA A 341 36.06 -16.23 17.92
N TYR A 342 35.18 -16.90 17.19
CA TYR A 342 35.53 -17.58 15.96
C TYR A 342 34.31 -17.66 15.03
N TYR A 343 34.57 -17.77 13.73
CA TYR A 343 33.57 -18.02 12.71
C TYR A 343 33.53 -19.52 12.37
N LEU A 344 32.32 -20.05 12.17
CA LEU A 344 32.10 -21.45 11.79
C LEU A 344 31.02 -21.55 10.73
N CYS A 345 31.15 -22.57 9.86
CA CYS A 345 30.20 -22.81 8.79
C CYS A 345 28.81 -23.17 9.34
N SER A 346 27.77 -22.45 8.88
CA SER A 346 26.37 -22.67 9.32
C SER A 346 25.86 -24.04 8.84
N ALA A 347 26.19 -24.48 7.64
CA ALA A 347 25.80 -25.78 7.10
C ALA A 347 26.38 -26.94 7.90
N ASN A 348 27.60 -26.81 8.47
CA ASN A 348 28.14 -27.80 9.39
C ASN A 348 27.42 -27.75 10.74
N LYS A 349 27.15 -26.54 11.26
CA LYS A 349 26.50 -26.36 12.56
C LYS A 349 25.10 -26.94 12.59
N GLU A 350 24.30 -26.68 11.55
CA GLU A 350 22.87 -26.98 11.53
C GLU A 350 22.57 -28.38 10.96
N THR A 351 23.20 -28.74 9.87
CA THR A 351 22.82 -29.93 9.08
C THR A 351 23.94 -30.94 8.89
N LYS A 352 25.16 -30.68 9.33
CA LYS A 352 26.36 -31.54 9.10
C LYS A 352 26.68 -31.82 7.62
N ARG A 353 26.15 -31.01 6.70
CA ARG A 353 26.37 -31.18 5.25
C ARG A 353 27.74 -30.73 4.77
N CYS A 354 28.49 -30.02 5.59
CA CYS A 354 29.84 -29.57 5.29
C CYS A 354 30.81 -30.06 6.36
N SER A 355 32.09 -30.15 6.04
CA SER A 355 33.15 -30.41 7.00
C SER A 355 33.29 -29.28 8.03
N SER A 356 33.92 -29.56 9.16
CA SER A 356 34.03 -28.55 10.24
C SER A 356 35.06 -27.49 9.87
N HIS A 357 34.58 -26.34 9.37
CA HIS A 357 35.40 -25.14 9.11
C HIS A 357 35.25 -24.14 10.24
N ARG A 358 36.33 -23.80 10.86
CA ARG A 358 36.40 -22.86 11.98
C ARG A 358 37.63 -21.99 11.84
N ILE A 359 37.47 -20.66 11.93
CA ILE A 359 38.54 -19.72 11.88
C ILE A 359 38.42 -18.72 13.06
N PRO A 360 39.48 -18.43 13.82
CA PRO A 360 39.46 -17.37 14.82
C PRO A 360 39.12 -16.04 14.20
N GLU A 361 38.33 -15.23 14.92
CA GLU A 361 37.88 -13.90 14.46
C GLU A 361 39.08 -13.00 14.10
N LYS A 362 40.11 -12.95 14.99
CA LYS A 362 41.28 -12.13 14.79
C LYS A 362 42.09 -12.52 13.52
N ASP A 363 42.25 -13.82 13.26
CA ASP A 363 43.00 -14.28 12.11
C ASP A 363 42.28 -13.92 10.80
N LEU A 364 40.96 -13.97 10.80
CA LEU A 364 40.13 -13.60 9.63
C LEU A 364 40.19 -12.08 9.42
N GLU A 365 40.10 -11.26 10.48
CA GLU A 365 40.20 -9.81 10.41
C GLU A 365 41.57 -9.35 9.91
N ASP A 366 42.65 -9.96 10.44
CA ASP A 366 44.02 -9.69 10.02
C ASP A 366 44.25 -10.05 8.54
N ALA A 367 43.74 -11.18 8.10
CA ALA A 367 43.85 -11.59 6.68
C ALA A 367 43.10 -10.61 5.74
N VAL A 368 41.88 -10.18 6.10
CA VAL A 368 41.12 -9.17 5.34
C VAL A 368 41.87 -7.84 5.30
N LEU A 369 42.44 -7.40 6.44
CA LEU A 369 43.20 -6.15 6.53
C LEU A 369 44.44 -6.15 5.64
N VAL A 370 45.19 -7.28 5.62
CA VAL A 370 46.35 -7.42 4.75
C VAL A 370 45.94 -7.35 3.28
N MET A 371 44.90 -8.07 2.87
CA MET A 371 44.38 -8.02 1.50
C MET A 371 43.92 -6.62 1.09
N LEU A 372 43.22 -5.91 1.96
CA LEU A 372 42.78 -4.52 1.69
C LEU A 372 43.99 -3.59 1.51
N LYS A 373 45.00 -3.71 2.36
CA LYS A 373 46.24 -2.91 2.24
C LYS A 373 46.94 -3.16 0.91
N GLN A 374 47.08 -4.42 0.52
CA GLN A 374 47.67 -4.80 -0.77
C GLN A 374 46.87 -4.24 -1.94
N HIS A 375 45.55 -4.35 -1.89
CA HIS A 375 44.65 -3.85 -2.94
C HIS A 375 44.75 -2.33 -3.10
N ILE A 376 44.74 -1.59 -1.99
CA ILE A 376 44.93 -0.15 -1.98
C ILE A 376 46.29 0.25 -2.57
N GLN A 377 47.37 -0.45 -2.18
CA GLN A 377 48.70 -0.21 -2.71
C GLN A 377 48.77 -0.45 -4.23
N ASN A 378 48.14 -1.52 -4.71
CA ASN A 378 48.05 -1.82 -6.16
C ASN A 378 47.30 -0.73 -6.91
N ILE A 379 46.18 -0.23 -6.39
CA ILE A 379 45.43 0.87 -7.01
C ILE A 379 46.26 2.17 -7.04
N LEU A 380 46.93 2.49 -6.00
CA LEU A 380 47.80 3.68 -5.93
C LEU A 380 48.98 3.58 -6.90
N HIS A 381 49.56 2.39 -7.03
CA HIS A 381 50.61 2.14 -8.01
C HIS A 381 50.13 2.28 -9.44
N LEU A 382 48.94 1.72 -9.78
CA LEU A 382 48.34 1.88 -11.08
C LEU A 382 48.04 3.36 -11.43
N LYS A 383 47.51 4.12 -10.50
CA LYS A 383 47.31 5.59 -10.68
C LYS A 383 48.61 6.31 -10.99
N ARG A 384 49.74 6.01 -10.27
CA ARG A 384 51.05 6.61 -10.55
C ARG A 384 51.55 6.27 -11.93
N VAL A 385 51.37 5.01 -12.39
CA VAL A 385 51.75 4.58 -13.74
C VAL A 385 50.92 5.26 -14.83
N GLN A 386 49.61 5.47 -14.62
CA GLN A 386 48.77 6.20 -15.56
C GLN A 386 49.14 7.67 -15.67
N ILE A 387 49.42 8.37 -14.54
CA ILE A 387 49.87 9.75 -14.52
C ILE A 387 51.25 9.88 -15.21
N GLY A 388 52.15 8.93 -14.97
CA GLY A 388 53.45 8.90 -15.65
C GLY A 388 53.36 8.75 -17.17
N ARG A 389 52.44 7.95 -17.68
CA ARG A 389 52.18 7.79 -19.13
C ARG A 389 51.53 9.02 -19.76
N ALA A 390 50.62 9.69 -19.05
CA ALA A 390 50.03 10.94 -19.53
C ALA A 390 51.06 12.06 -19.66
N SER A 391 51.96 12.21 -18.68
CA SER A 391 53.04 13.24 -18.74
C SER A 391 54.08 12.96 -19.83
N CYS A 392 54.31 11.73 -20.25
CA CYS A 392 55.17 11.40 -21.39
C CYS A 392 54.55 11.66 -22.76
N ARG A 393 53.22 11.70 -22.89
CA ARG A 393 52.52 12.01 -24.14
C ARG A 393 52.45 13.51 -24.44
N GLU A 394 52.54 14.36 -23.47
CA GLU A 394 52.52 15.83 -23.62
C GLU A 394 53.88 16.45 -23.95
N ARG A 395 54.96 15.65 -24.11
CA ARG A 395 56.32 16.12 -24.46
C ARG A 395 56.80 15.64 -25.83
N VAL A 396 55.91 15.45 -26.75
CA VAL A 396 56.28 15.23 -28.17
C VAL A 396 55.60 16.28 -29.05
#